data_d7200d59c16a7dd8d25723343ea99467
#
_entry.id   d7200d59c16a7dd8d25723343ea99467
#
_cell.length_a   1.000
_cell.length_b   1.000
_cell.length_c   1.000
_cell.angle_alpha   90.00
_cell.angle_beta   90.00
_cell.angle_gamma   90.00
#
_symmetry.space_group_name_H-M   'P 1'
#
loop_
_entity.id
_entity.type
_entity.pdbx_description
1 polymer ?
#
loop_
_entity_poly.entity_id
_entity_poly.type
_entity_poly.pdbx_seq_one_letter_code
_entity_poly.pdbx_strand_id
1 'polypeptide(L)'
;MSTRNALLIAASGLAMASAVAFAAESPNLGRAATPEEIAAWDISIGPDGVGLPPGSGTPKQGEAVYAAKCVACHGDKGAGAPNDRLVGGQGTLPGDKPPVKTVGSFWPYATTVFDYVRRAMPYDESKSLTNDEVYAVVAYILNLNGIIADGDTMDAQTLQKVKMPNRDGFVTFSRGK
;
A
#
# COMPACT_ATOMS: atom_id res chain seq x y z
N MET A 1 -16.44 -3.74 67.45
CA MET A 1 -16.30 -2.97 66.21
C MET A 1 -17.21 -1.77 66.29
N SER A 2 -16.68 -0.52 66.14
CA SER A 2 -17.45 0.70 66.32
C SER A 2 -18.39 0.89 65.16
N THR A 3 -19.65 1.34 65.42
CA THR A 3 -20.67 1.63 64.42
C THR A 3 -20.20 2.61 63.31
N ARG A 4 -19.20 3.45 63.57
CA ARG A 4 -18.52 4.32 62.60
C ARG A 4 -17.77 3.55 61.51
N ASN A 5 -17.15 2.42 61.85
CA ASN A 5 -16.39 1.59 60.89
C ASN A 5 -17.35 0.81 59.96
N ALA A 6 -18.53 0.41 60.48
CA ALA A 6 -19.55 -0.27 59.66
C ALA A 6 -20.19 0.67 58.61
N LEU A 7 -20.38 1.94 58.98
CA LEU A 7 -20.89 2.96 58.09
C LEU A 7 -19.92 3.34 56.95
N LEU A 8 -18.60 3.36 57.23
CA LEU A 8 -17.58 3.66 56.23
C LEU A 8 -17.42 2.50 55.22
N ILE A 9 -17.56 1.26 55.66
CA ILE A 9 -17.53 0.07 54.77
C ILE A 9 -18.75 0.04 53.88
N ALA A 10 -19.93 0.38 54.38
CA ALA A 10 -21.17 0.45 53.60
C ALA A 10 -21.14 1.54 52.55
N ALA A 11 -20.55 2.72 52.84
CA ALA A 11 -20.42 3.85 51.91
C ALA A 11 -19.41 3.53 50.80
N SER A 12 -18.32 2.80 51.10
CA SER A 12 -17.31 2.40 50.09
C SER A 12 -17.85 1.32 49.13
N GLY A 13 -18.70 0.43 49.60
CA GLY A 13 -19.36 -0.58 48.77
C GLY A 13 -20.36 0.01 47.77
N LEU A 14 -21.06 1.07 48.17
CA LEU A 14 -22.05 1.75 47.30
C LEU A 14 -21.39 2.57 46.19
N ALA A 15 -20.20 3.14 46.44
CA ALA A 15 -19.45 3.93 45.46
C ALA A 15 -18.86 3.06 44.34
N MET A 16 -18.52 1.80 44.60
CA MET A 16 -18.03 0.85 43.56
C MET A 16 -19.14 0.26 42.70
N ALA A 17 -20.36 0.17 43.19
CA ALA A 17 -21.49 -0.36 42.43
C ALA A 17 -22.01 0.60 41.36
N SER A 18 -21.68 1.91 41.46
CA SER A 18 -22.16 2.94 40.52
C SER A 18 -21.27 3.10 39.26
N ALA A 19 -20.09 2.46 39.23
CA ALA A 19 -19.16 2.61 38.11
C ALA A 19 -19.39 1.62 36.94
N VAL A 20 -20.35 0.71 37.06
CA VAL A 20 -20.58 -0.35 36.03
C VAL A 20 -21.76 -0.01 35.08
N ALA A 21 -22.43 1.11 35.24
CA ALA A 21 -23.71 1.36 34.58
C ALA A 21 -23.68 2.29 33.37
N PHE A 22 -22.51 2.65 32.82
CA PHE A 22 -22.43 3.45 31.59
C PHE A 22 -21.51 2.85 30.54
N ALA A 23 -21.68 1.58 30.21
CA ALA A 23 -21.45 1.17 28.85
C ALA A 23 -22.65 1.73 28.05
N ALA A 24 -22.54 2.97 27.58
CA ALA A 24 -23.56 3.50 26.67
C ALA A 24 -23.68 2.51 25.51
N GLU A 25 -24.85 1.91 25.34
CA GLU A 25 -25.13 1.10 24.16
C GLU A 25 -24.71 1.95 22.94
N SER A 26 -23.93 1.35 22.04
CA SER A 26 -23.59 1.99 20.78
C SER A 26 -24.88 2.49 20.13
N PRO A 27 -24.92 3.71 19.60
CA PRO A 27 -26.15 4.28 19.04
C PRO A 27 -26.72 3.53 17.84
N ASN A 28 -26.18 2.33 17.53
CA ASN A 28 -26.63 1.47 16.43
C ASN A 28 -26.80 2.21 15.10
N LEU A 29 -25.89 3.15 14.81
CA LEU A 29 -25.89 3.88 13.54
C LEU A 29 -25.26 3.02 12.45
N GLY A 30 -25.94 2.97 11.30
CA GLY A 30 -25.52 2.19 10.17
C GLY A 30 -25.93 0.70 10.23
N ARG A 31 -25.38 -0.07 9.32
CA ARG A 31 -25.54 -1.54 9.23
C ARG A 31 -24.20 -2.22 8.95
N ALA A 32 -24.10 -3.49 9.19
CA ALA A 32 -22.96 -4.27 8.72
C ALA A 32 -22.88 -4.22 7.18
N ALA A 33 -21.68 -4.04 6.64
CA ALA A 33 -21.44 -4.12 5.21
C ALA A 33 -21.66 -5.57 4.73
N THR A 34 -22.20 -5.73 3.51
CA THR A 34 -22.33 -7.07 2.90
C THR A 34 -20.96 -7.56 2.41
N PRO A 35 -20.78 -8.89 2.22
CA PRO A 35 -19.55 -9.41 1.62
C PRO A 35 -19.19 -8.77 0.27
N GLU A 36 -20.18 -8.46 -0.56
CA GLU A 36 -20.00 -7.83 -1.87
C GLU A 36 -19.52 -6.37 -1.73
N GLU A 37 -20.06 -5.63 -0.77
CA GLU A 37 -19.60 -4.28 -0.46
C GLU A 37 -18.16 -4.30 0.06
N ILE A 38 -17.82 -5.25 0.93
CA ILE A 38 -16.45 -5.42 1.42
C ILE A 38 -15.51 -5.74 0.26
N ALA A 39 -15.85 -6.72 -0.59
CA ALA A 39 -15.02 -7.15 -1.73
C ALA A 39 -14.72 -6.02 -2.72
N ALA A 40 -15.64 -5.07 -2.90
CA ALA A 40 -15.45 -3.92 -3.77
C ALA A 40 -14.40 -2.91 -3.25
N TRP A 41 -14.15 -2.91 -1.95
CA TRP A 41 -13.20 -2.01 -1.27
C TRP A 41 -11.92 -2.70 -0.81
N ASP A 42 -12.00 -4.00 -0.50
CA ASP A 42 -10.87 -4.80 -0.02
C ASP A 42 -10.03 -5.31 -1.21
N ILE A 43 -9.40 -4.38 -1.89
CA ILE A 43 -8.51 -4.62 -3.03
C ILE A 43 -7.04 -4.32 -2.71
N SER A 44 -6.72 -4.07 -1.45
CA SER A 44 -5.37 -3.71 -1.02
C SER A 44 -4.41 -4.90 -1.12
N ILE A 45 -3.20 -4.63 -1.61
CA ILE A 45 -2.15 -5.63 -1.76
C ILE A 45 -0.94 -5.17 -0.96
N GLY A 46 -0.59 -5.96 0.04
CA GLY A 46 0.56 -5.68 0.91
C GLY A 46 1.90 -6.13 0.33
N PRO A 47 2.98 -5.94 1.12
CA PRO A 47 4.33 -6.39 0.76
C PRO A 47 4.44 -7.89 0.49
N ASP A 48 3.62 -8.70 1.13
CA ASP A 48 3.53 -10.15 1.01
C ASP A 48 2.80 -10.61 -0.27
N GLY A 49 2.15 -9.67 -0.98
CA GLY A 49 1.41 -9.96 -2.20
C GLY A 49 0.08 -10.69 -1.99
N VAL A 50 -0.39 -10.82 -0.76
CA VAL A 50 -1.74 -11.34 -0.50
C VAL A 50 -2.76 -10.44 -1.19
N GLY A 51 -3.72 -11.03 -1.91
CA GLY A 51 -4.74 -10.30 -2.67
C GLY A 51 -4.34 -9.92 -4.10
N LEU A 52 -3.15 -10.30 -4.58
CA LEU A 52 -2.80 -10.15 -6.00
C LEU A 52 -3.82 -10.91 -6.87
N PRO A 53 -4.48 -10.23 -7.81
CA PRO A 53 -5.48 -10.86 -8.65
C PRO A 53 -4.85 -11.78 -9.72
N PRO A 54 -5.62 -12.70 -10.30
CA PRO A 54 -5.18 -13.42 -11.49
C PRO A 54 -4.92 -12.46 -12.64
N GLY A 55 -3.91 -12.77 -13.45
CA GLY A 55 -3.46 -11.99 -14.60
C GLY A 55 -1.95 -12.07 -14.77
N SER A 56 -1.43 -11.54 -15.87
CA SER A 56 -0.01 -11.50 -16.15
C SER A 56 0.34 -10.41 -17.17
N GLY A 57 1.62 -10.00 -17.21
CA GLY A 57 2.11 -9.06 -18.20
C GLY A 57 3.63 -9.06 -18.32
N THR A 58 4.11 -8.68 -19.51
CA THR A 58 5.53 -8.54 -19.84
C THR A 58 5.92 -7.07 -20.02
N PRO A 59 7.22 -6.72 -19.92
CA PRO A 59 7.69 -5.36 -20.22
C PRO A 59 7.24 -4.86 -21.60
N LYS A 60 7.28 -5.72 -22.62
CA LYS A 60 6.87 -5.36 -23.98
C LYS A 60 5.38 -5.00 -24.08
N GLN A 61 4.51 -5.75 -23.40
CA GLN A 61 3.08 -5.42 -23.32
C GLN A 61 2.85 -4.12 -22.55
N GLY A 62 3.62 -3.92 -21.46
CA GLY A 62 3.53 -2.72 -20.63
C GLY A 62 3.98 -1.45 -21.31
N GLU A 63 4.90 -1.53 -22.28
CA GLU A 63 5.31 -0.38 -23.10
C GLU A 63 4.10 0.25 -23.82
N ALA A 64 3.23 -0.56 -24.42
CA ALA A 64 2.03 -0.08 -25.09
C ALA A 64 1.03 0.56 -24.12
N VAL A 65 0.81 -0.06 -22.94
CA VAL A 65 -0.04 0.52 -21.89
C VAL A 65 0.52 1.84 -21.40
N TYR A 66 1.84 1.89 -21.15
CA TYR A 66 2.53 3.10 -20.70
C TYR A 66 2.40 4.25 -21.70
N ALA A 67 2.63 3.98 -22.99
CA ALA A 67 2.50 4.96 -24.05
C ALA A 67 1.07 5.52 -24.16
N ALA A 68 0.07 4.69 -23.93
CA ALA A 68 -1.32 5.09 -24.04
C ALA A 68 -1.87 5.84 -22.81
N LYS A 69 -1.40 5.48 -21.58
CA LYS A 69 -2.05 5.87 -20.33
C LYS A 69 -1.14 6.61 -19.32
N CYS A 70 0.18 6.61 -19.51
CA CYS A 70 1.11 7.09 -18.48
C CYS A 70 2.06 8.19 -18.98
N VAL A 71 2.46 8.13 -20.24
CA VAL A 71 3.51 9.00 -20.80
C VAL A 71 3.18 10.48 -20.71
N ALA A 72 1.92 10.86 -20.88
CA ALA A 72 1.47 12.26 -20.85
C ALA A 72 1.80 12.95 -19.51
N CYS A 73 1.80 12.18 -18.41
CA CYS A 73 2.07 12.69 -17.07
C CYS A 73 3.49 12.37 -16.59
N HIS A 74 4.01 11.18 -16.88
CA HIS A 74 5.29 10.70 -16.33
C HIS A 74 6.47 10.81 -17.32
N GLY A 75 6.23 11.37 -18.53
CA GLY A 75 7.25 11.59 -19.54
C GLY A 75 7.72 10.31 -20.24
N ASP A 76 8.51 10.49 -21.28
CA ASP A 76 9.09 9.36 -22.02
C ASP A 76 9.92 8.48 -21.08
N LYS A 77 9.67 7.17 -21.14
CA LYS A 77 10.37 6.16 -20.33
C LYS A 77 10.42 6.48 -18.82
N GLY A 78 9.42 7.17 -18.30
CA GLY A 78 9.36 7.49 -16.87
C GLY A 78 10.35 8.55 -16.40
N ALA A 79 10.82 9.40 -17.29
CA ALA A 79 11.78 10.47 -16.98
C ALA A 79 11.20 11.60 -16.10
N GLY A 80 9.88 11.65 -15.97
CA GLY A 80 9.16 12.71 -15.27
C GLY A 80 8.77 13.87 -16.19
N ALA A 81 7.91 14.73 -15.73
CA ALA A 81 7.32 15.90 -16.33
C ALA A 81 6.03 15.62 -17.14
N PRO A 82 4.93 16.28 -16.74
CA PRO A 82 4.84 17.25 -15.63
C PRO A 82 4.83 16.62 -14.22
N ASN A 83 4.56 15.30 -14.11
CA ASN A 83 4.47 14.62 -12.82
C ASN A 83 5.77 13.85 -12.47
N ASP A 84 5.74 13.16 -11.35
CA ASP A 84 6.91 12.52 -10.76
C ASP A 84 7.60 11.53 -11.72
N ARG A 85 8.94 11.56 -11.63
CA ARG A 85 9.80 10.57 -12.27
C ARG A 85 9.57 9.19 -11.69
N LEU A 86 9.50 8.18 -12.56
CA LEU A 86 9.31 6.77 -12.19
C LEU A 86 10.60 5.95 -12.28
N VAL A 87 11.61 6.44 -13.02
CA VAL A 87 12.81 5.68 -13.39
C VAL A 87 14.08 6.39 -12.94
N GLY A 88 15.07 5.62 -12.51
CA GLY A 88 16.38 6.12 -12.09
C GLY A 88 16.47 6.40 -10.60
N GLY A 89 17.47 7.16 -10.18
CA GLY A 89 17.69 7.54 -8.78
C GLY A 89 18.31 6.45 -7.89
N GLN A 90 18.69 5.29 -8.44
CA GLN A 90 19.37 4.24 -7.69
C GLN A 90 20.66 4.80 -7.07
N GLY A 91 20.91 4.46 -5.80
CA GLY A 91 22.09 4.94 -5.06
C GLY A 91 22.04 6.39 -4.59
N THR A 92 20.94 7.11 -4.82
CA THR A 92 20.81 8.52 -4.39
C THR A 92 20.19 8.70 -3.02
N LEU A 93 19.62 7.65 -2.41
CA LEU A 93 18.96 7.74 -1.10
C LEU A 93 19.93 8.02 0.05
N PRO A 94 21.11 7.36 0.15
CA PRO A 94 22.14 7.74 1.11
C PRO A 94 22.99 8.89 0.60
N GLY A 95 23.25 9.88 1.42
CA GLY A 95 24.22 10.94 1.09
C GLY A 95 23.71 12.36 1.30
N ASP A 96 24.57 13.34 1.00
CA ASP A 96 24.35 14.76 1.26
C ASP A 96 23.54 15.47 0.16
N LYS A 97 23.27 14.80 -0.95
CA LYS A 97 22.48 15.36 -2.06
C LYS A 97 21.00 15.02 -1.89
N PRO A 98 20.08 15.88 -2.34
CA PRO A 98 18.66 15.58 -2.34
C PRO A 98 18.39 14.23 -3.04
N PRO A 99 17.69 13.27 -2.38
CA PRO A 99 17.43 11.96 -2.96
C PRO A 99 16.45 12.05 -4.13
N VAL A 100 16.71 11.29 -5.19
CA VAL A 100 15.77 11.11 -6.30
C VAL A 100 14.93 9.87 -6.02
N LYS A 101 13.71 10.07 -5.56
CA LYS A 101 12.78 9.00 -5.17
C LYS A 101 11.96 8.54 -6.39
N THR A 102 12.14 7.30 -6.80
CA THR A 102 11.43 6.67 -7.92
C THR A 102 11.00 5.26 -7.55
N VAL A 103 10.34 4.57 -8.48
CA VAL A 103 10.09 3.12 -8.33
C VAL A 103 11.41 2.37 -8.17
N GLY A 104 12.44 2.72 -8.93
CA GLY A 104 13.73 2.02 -8.91
C GLY A 104 14.64 2.35 -7.74
N SER A 105 14.44 3.47 -7.06
CA SER A 105 15.32 3.90 -5.98
C SER A 105 14.68 3.81 -4.59
N PHE A 106 13.37 4.04 -4.47
CA PHE A 106 12.71 4.27 -3.19
C PHE A 106 11.74 3.16 -2.79
N TRP A 107 10.96 2.62 -3.72
CA TRP A 107 9.94 1.62 -3.44
C TRP A 107 10.54 0.30 -2.96
N PRO A 108 10.13 -0.23 -1.78
CA PRO A 108 10.73 -1.44 -1.22
C PRO A 108 10.11 -2.75 -1.74
N TYR A 109 8.91 -2.68 -2.35
CA TYR A 109 8.16 -3.86 -2.80
C TYR A 109 7.49 -3.63 -4.15
N ALA A 110 7.67 -4.54 -5.09
CA ALA A 110 6.99 -4.49 -6.40
C ALA A 110 5.47 -4.70 -6.26
N THR A 111 5.04 -5.48 -5.28
CA THR A 111 3.64 -5.73 -4.97
C THR A 111 2.89 -4.45 -4.57
N THR A 112 3.55 -3.56 -3.81
CA THR A 112 2.95 -2.27 -3.43
C THR A 112 2.96 -1.26 -4.59
N VAL A 113 3.89 -1.38 -5.55
CA VAL A 113 3.80 -0.62 -6.82
C VAL A 113 2.58 -1.05 -7.60
N PHE A 114 2.34 -2.37 -7.71
CA PHE A 114 1.15 -2.92 -8.35
C PHE A 114 -0.14 -2.40 -7.69
N ASP A 115 -0.21 -2.47 -6.36
CA ASP A 115 -1.33 -1.97 -5.58
C ASP A 115 -1.64 -0.50 -5.87
N TYR A 116 -0.61 0.34 -5.87
CA TYR A 116 -0.76 1.77 -6.14
C TYR A 116 -1.25 2.03 -7.56
N VAL A 117 -0.65 1.39 -8.56
CA VAL A 117 -1.08 1.53 -9.97
C VAL A 117 -2.53 1.08 -10.13
N ARG A 118 -2.88 -0.09 -9.60
CA ARG A 118 -4.24 -0.65 -9.71
C ARG A 118 -5.31 0.27 -9.10
N ARG A 119 -5.01 0.91 -7.97
CA ARG A 119 -5.98 1.71 -7.22
C ARG A 119 -6.04 3.17 -7.64
N ALA A 120 -4.92 3.75 -8.06
CA ALA A 120 -4.78 5.20 -8.17
C ALA A 120 -4.34 5.69 -9.56
N MET A 121 -3.91 4.82 -10.47
CA MET A 121 -3.41 5.19 -11.78
C MET A 121 -4.20 4.52 -12.93
N PRO A 122 -4.41 5.23 -14.05
CA PRO A 122 -4.13 6.66 -14.29
C PRO A 122 -4.91 7.55 -13.32
N TYR A 123 -4.35 8.69 -12.94
CA TYR A 123 -4.93 9.56 -11.90
C TYR A 123 -6.35 10.06 -12.24
N ASP A 124 -6.60 10.36 -13.51
CA ASP A 124 -7.89 10.83 -14.05
C ASP A 124 -8.88 9.69 -14.33
N GLU A 125 -8.39 8.45 -14.46
CA GLU A 125 -9.19 7.25 -14.71
C GLU A 125 -8.82 6.11 -13.75
N SER A 126 -8.78 6.36 -12.45
CA SER A 126 -8.39 5.37 -11.45
C SER A 126 -9.23 4.09 -11.54
N LYS A 127 -8.60 2.92 -11.37
CA LYS A 127 -9.21 1.59 -11.50
C LYS A 127 -9.69 1.22 -12.92
N SER A 128 -9.27 1.95 -13.96
CA SER A 128 -9.66 1.67 -15.35
C SER A 128 -8.84 0.58 -16.03
N LEU A 129 -7.64 0.27 -15.48
CA LEU A 129 -6.77 -0.77 -16.03
C LEU A 129 -7.26 -2.17 -15.66
N THR A 130 -7.19 -3.10 -16.60
CA THR A 130 -7.35 -4.52 -16.33
C THR A 130 -6.17 -5.06 -15.51
N ASN A 131 -6.34 -6.20 -14.86
CA ASN A 131 -5.24 -6.81 -14.10
C ASN A 131 -4.00 -7.08 -14.96
N ASP A 132 -4.19 -7.55 -16.19
CA ASP A 132 -3.09 -7.81 -17.14
C ASP A 132 -2.35 -6.51 -17.50
N GLU A 133 -3.09 -5.42 -17.75
CA GLU A 133 -2.48 -4.11 -18.02
C GLU A 133 -1.69 -3.59 -16.80
N VAL A 134 -2.18 -3.81 -15.57
CA VAL A 134 -1.44 -3.42 -14.37
C VAL A 134 -0.16 -4.24 -14.22
N TYR A 135 -0.21 -5.59 -14.41
CA TYR A 135 1.00 -6.41 -14.42
C TYR A 135 1.97 -5.97 -15.50
N ALA A 136 1.48 -5.72 -16.70
CA ALA A 136 2.31 -5.32 -17.84
C ALA A 136 3.00 -3.97 -17.62
N VAL A 137 2.26 -2.94 -17.21
CA VAL A 137 2.85 -1.60 -16.99
C VAL A 137 3.81 -1.60 -15.80
N VAL A 138 3.53 -2.36 -14.74
CA VAL A 138 4.47 -2.53 -13.63
C VAL A 138 5.73 -3.26 -14.09
N ALA A 139 5.60 -4.33 -14.89
CA ALA A 139 6.74 -5.02 -15.50
C ALA A 139 7.59 -4.06 -16.34
N TYR A 140 6.99 -3.21 -17.16
CA TYR A 140 7.69 -2.22 -17.96
C TYR A 140 8.47 -1.22 -17.09
N ILE A 141 7.86 -0.67 -16.05
CA ILE A 141 8.52 0.27 -15.13
C ILE A 141 9.68 -0.40 -14.38
N LEU A 142 9.51 -1.66 -13.93
CA LEU A 142 10.58 -2.42 -13.30
C LEU A 142 11.73 -2.70 -14.26
N ASN A 143 11.42 -3.02 -15.52
CA ASN A 143 12.41 -3.26 -16.57
C ASN A 143 13.18 -1.99 -16.92
N LEU A 144 12.52 -0.84 -17.10
CA LEU A 144 13.17 0.45 -17.31
C LEU A 144 14.13 0.82 -16.18
N ASN A 145 13.91 0.32 -14.97
CA ASN A 145 14.80 0.49 -13.82
C ASN A 145 15.89 -0.61 -13.73
N GLY A 146 15.96 -1.53 -14.67
CA GLY A 146 16.93 -2.63 -14.65
C GLY A 146 16.71 -3.65 -13.53
N ILE A 147 15.49 -3.73 -12.98
CA ILE A 147 15.14 -4.63 -11.86
C ILE A 147 14.76 -6.02 -12.38
N ILE A 148 14.13 -6.10 -13.54
CA ILE A 148 13.79 -7.34 -14.23
C ILE A 148 14.27 -7.29 -15.69
N ALA A 149 14.41 -8.46 -16.32
CA ALA A 149 14.83 -8.59 -17.71
C ALA A 149 13.67 -8.38 -18.70
N ASP A 150 13.99 -8.13 -19.98
CA ASP A 150 13.00 -7.90 -21.05
C ASP A 150 12.06 -9.09 -21.27
N GLY A 151 12.56 -10.31 -21.05
CA GLY A 151 11.80 -11.56 -21.24
C GLY A 151 10.99 -12.00 -20.02
N ASP A 152 11.08 -11.29 -18.91
CA ASP A 152 10.38 -11.68 -17.70
C ASP A 152 8.86 -11.44 -17.83
N THR A 153 8.11 -12.30 -17.14
CA THR A 153 6.64 -12.15 -17.02
C THR A 153 6.29 -11.92 -15.56
N MET A 154 5.52 -10.86 -15.30
CA MET A 154 4.97 -10.58 -13.97
C MET A 154 3.56 -11.13 -13.86
N ASP A 155 3.32 -11.87 -12.79
CA ASP A 155 2.05 -12.42 -12.33
C ASP A 155 2.04 -12.46 -10.79
N ALA A 156 1.00 -13.05 -10.20
CA ALA A 156 0.88 -13.13 -8.75
C ALA A 156 2.03 -13.89 -8.06
N GLN A 157 2.69 -14.82 -8.74
CA GLN A 157 3.79 -15.63 -8.18
C GLN A 157 5.17 -14.98 -8.40
N THR A 158 5.38 -14.36 -9.55
CA THR A 158 6.67 -13.78 -9.94
C THR A 158 6.88 -12.39 -9.35
N LEU A 159 5.83 -11.56 -9.30
CA LEU A 159 5.91 -10.21 -8.77
C LEU A 159 6.35 -10.16 -7.30
N GLN A 160 5.90 -11.10 -6.48
CA GLN A 160 6.29 -11.23 -5.06
C GLN A 160 7.78 -11.52 -4.87
N LYS A 161 8.43 -12.14 -5.88
CA LYS A 161 9.83 -12.54 -5.84
C LYS A 161 10.79 -11.45 -6.28
N VAL A 162 10.27 -10.35 -6.83
CA VAL A 162 11.10 -9.22 -7.29
C VAL A 162 11.85 -8.61 -6.11
N LYS A 163 13.16 -8.52 -6.24
CA LYS A 163 14.03 -7.88 -5.25
C LYS A 163 14.23 -6.41 -5.62
N MET A 164 13.49 -5.56 -4.96
CA MET A 164 13.63 -4.11 -5.15
C MET A 164 14.95 -3.58 -4.55
N PRO A 165 15.60 -2.60 -5.19
CA PRO A 165 16.88 -2.05 -4.69
C PRO A 165 16.82 -1.51 -3.26
N ASN A 166 15.69 -0.96 -2.84
CA ASN A 166 15.49 -0.39 -1.51
C ASN A 166 14.70 -1.32 -0.55
N ARG A 167 14.75 -2.64 -0.79
CA ARG A 167 14.00 -3.63 0.00
C ARG A 167 14.22 -3.48 1.51
N ASP A 168 15.43 -3.24 1.91
CA ASP A 168 15.87 -3.20 3.31
C ASP A 168 16.23 -1.78 3.78
N GLY A 169 15.93 -0.75 2.98
CA GLY A 169 16.32 0.62 3.25
C GLY A 169 15.42 1.38 4.25
N PHE A 170 14.28 0.80 4.63
CA PHE A 170 13.38 1.40 5.61
C PHE A 170 13.68 0.92 7.02
N VAL A 171 13.94 1.88 7.91
CA VAL A 171 14.17 1.61 9.33
C VAL A 171 12.86 1.82 10.09
N THR A 172 12.42 0.79 10.82
CA THR A 172 11.25 0.91 11.69
C THR A 172 11.63 1.72 12.93
N PHE A 173 11.00 2.86 13.14
CA PHE A 173 11.13 3.61 14.37
C PHE A 173 10.32 2.91 15.48
N SER A 174 11.02 2.21 16.38
CA SER A 174 10.44 1.78 17.66
C SER A 174 10.59 2.90 18.68
N ARG A 175 9.48 3.49 19.14
CA ARG A 175 9.54 4.27 20.39
C ARG A 175 10.03 3.32 21.45
N GLY A 176 11.23 3.59 21.99
CA GLY A 176 11.74 2.85 23.13
C GLY A 176 10.68 2.82 24.24
N LYS A 177 10.45 1.61 24.78
CA LYS A 177 9.62 1.43 25.98
C LYS A 177 10.32 2.04 27.17
#